data_a01a97f5550268dc99fd6c0a0ca663c3
#
_entry.id   a01a97f5550268dc99fd6c0a0ca663c3
#
_cell.length_a   1.000
_cell.length_b   1.000
_cell.length_c   1.000
_cell.angle_alpha   90.00
_cell.angle_beta   90.00
_cell.angle_gamma   90.00
#
_symmetry.space_group_name_H-M   'P 1'
#
loop_
_entity.id
_entity.type
_entity.pdbx_description
1 polymer ?
#
loop_
_entity_poly.entity_id
_entity_poly.type
_entity_poly.pdbx_seq_one_letter_code
_entity_poly.pdbx_strand_id
1 'polypeptide(L)'
;MIIKMKNWKKNLVAAGILVTVCAGIYLNWLYSEGGAKDLTDTLDAQKVMSDDMLVLNDSLVQVGGNVQNTIDDYFAAVRLSRQEARDSAVTLLQEAMAYGDGSQNSSSALQLEQIVQTALCEAQIESLVIAQGYADCVAYMSEDGISVAVASPEGGLQDKDVALIADIVMSQSDLKMMDIHVVEVF
;
A
#
# COMPACT_ATOMS: atom_id res chain seq x y z
N MET A 1 43.78 -5.26 52.16
CA MET A 1 43.71 -5.10 50.68
C MET A 1 42.70 -6.07 50.03
N ILE A 2 41.62 -6.47 50.73
CA ILE A 2 40.66 -7.52 50.27
C ILE A 2 39.30 -6.90 49.82
N ILE A 3 39.02 -5.68 50.17
CA ILE A 3 37.71 -5.06 49.90
C ILE A 3 37.54 -4.59 48.44
N LYS A 4 38.62 -4.35 47.72
CA LYS A 4 38.60 -3.88 46.32
C LYS A 4 38.22 -4.97 45.30
N MET A 5 38.44 -6.25 45.60
CA MET A 5 38.15 -7.35 44.65
C MET A 5 36.68 -7.74 44.61
N LYS A 6 35.91 -7.54 45.69
CA LYS A 6 34.49 -7.88 45.74
C LYS A 6 33.61 -6.92 44.93
N ASN A 7 34.00 -5.66 44.87
CA ASN A 7 33.28 -4.65 44.09
C ASN A 7 33.60 -4.74 42.58
N TRP A 8 34.80 -5.20 42.23
CA TRP A 8 35.18 -5.37 40.81
C TRP A 8 34.37 -6.46 40.10
N LYS A 9 34.13 -7.59 40.80
CA LYS A 9 33.27 -8.68 40.26
C LYS A 9 31.81 -8.21 40.12
N LYS A 10 31.29 -7.41 41.07
CA LYS A 10 29.93 -6.81 40.94
C LYS A 10 29.85 -5.83 39.79
N ASN A 11 30.87 -5.00 39.59
CA ASN A 11 30.92 -4.06 38.49
C ASN A 11 31.06 -4.77 37.15
N LEU A 12 31.74 -5.92 37.08
CA LEU A 12 31.89 -6.72 35.86
C LEU A 12 30.57 -7.41 35.49
N VAL A 13 29.80 -7.89 36.48
CA VAL A 13 28.45 -8.42 36.24
C VAL A 13 27.47 -7.31 35.80
N ALA A 14 27.54 -6.16 36.46
CA ALA A 14 26.71 -5.01 36.05
C ALA A 14 27.02 -4.53 34.63
N ALA A 15 28.31 -4.49 34.25
CA ALA A 15 28.72 -4.16 32.90
C ALA A 15 28.24 -5.22 31.87
N GLY A 16 28.28 -6.50 32.22
CA GLY A 16 27.75 -7.59 31.41
C GLY A 16 26.23 -7.45 31.13
N ILE A 17 25.45 -7.15 32.17
CA ILE A 17 24.00 -6.92 32.04
C ILE A 17 23.74 -5.69 31.15
N LEU A 18 24.49 -4.60 31.32
CA LEU A 18 24.32 -3.39 30.51
C LEU A 18 24.63 -3.65 29.05
N VAL A 19 25.65 -4.41 28.72
CA VAL A 19 25.98 -4.80 27.34
C VAL A 19 24.88 -5.67 26.72
N THR A 20 24.32 -6.63 27.48
CA THR A 20 23.22 -7.47 26.95
C THR A 20 21.93 -6.68 26.70
N VAL A 21 21.62 -5.71 27.58
CA VAL A 21 20.47 -4.81 27.37
C VAL A 21 20.69 -3.91 26.16
N CYS A 22 21.88 -3.30 26.02
CA CYS A 22 22.21 -2.48 24.84
C CYS A 22 22.18 -3.30 23.53
N ALA A 23 22.68 -4.55 23.57
CA ALA A 23 22.61 -5.43 22.41
C ALA A 23 21.16 -5.81 22.06
N GLY A 24 20.31 -6.05 23.07
CA GLY A 24 18.87 -6.30 22.87
C GLY A 24 18.13 -5.12 22.25
N ILE A 25 18.40 -3.90 22.72
CA ILE A 25 17.83 -2.67 22.16
C ILE A 25 18.33 -2.45 20.73
N TYR A 26 19.63 -2.68 20.47
CA TYR A 26 20.22 -2.53 19.14
C TYR A 26 19.64 -3.54 18.14
N LEU A 27 19.47 -4.80 18.55
CA LEU A 27 18.83 -5.82 17.72
C LEU A 27 17.34 -5.52 17.49
N ASN A 28 16.63 -5.04 18.52
CA ASN A 28 15.24 -4.63 18.39
C ASN A 28 15.10 -3.43 17.42
N TRP A 29 16.01 -2.46 17.50
CA TRP A 29 16.03 -1.32 16.58
C TRP A 29 16.32 -1.77 15.13
N LEU A 30 17.31 -2.67 14.95
CA LEU A 30 17.64 -3.24 13.65
C LEU A 30 16.49 -4.06 13.04
N TYR A 31 15.74 -4.79 13.88
CA TYR A 31 14.54 -5.53 13.45
C TYR A 31 13.34 -4.62 13.22
N SER A 32 13.18 -3.55 14.00
CA SER A 32 12.10 -2.57 13.86
C SER A 32 12.22 -1.73 12.59
N GLU A 33 13.43 -1.41 12.16
CA GLU A 33 13.66 -0.71 10.88
C GLU A 33 13.35 -1.56 9.64
N GLY A 34 13.42 -2.90 9.76
CA GLY A 34 13.03 -3.84 8.70
C GLY A 34 11.51 -4.01 8.57
N GLY A 35 10.78 -3.99 9.69
CA GLY A 35 9.34 -4.27 9.68
C GLY A 35 8.46 -3.08 9.31
N ALA A 36 8.92 -1.84 9.55
CA ALA A 36 8.13 -0.65 9.20
C ALA A 36 8.25 -0.26 7.72
N LYS A 37 9.35 -0.65 7.06
CA LYS A 37 9.52 -0.41 5.61
C LYS A 37 8.71 -1.39 4.77
N ASP A 38 8.43 -2.58 5.29
CA ASP A 38 7.69 -3.62 4.55
C ASP A 38 6.19 -3.27 4.41
N LEU A 39 5.64 -2.48 5.34
CA LEU A 39 4.22 -2.09 5.32
C LEU A 39 3.94 -0.90 4.40
N THR A 40 4.88 0.05 4.28
CA THR A 40 4.75 1.16 3.33
C THR A 40 5.07 0.71 1.89
N ASP A 41 5.96 -0.27 1.74
CA ASP A 41 6.38 -0.82 0.46
C ASP A 41 5.31 -1.71 -0.20
N THR A 42 4.40 -2.32 0.59
CA THR A 42 3.23 -3.08 0.09
C THR A 42 2.04 -2.18 -0.28
N LEU A 43 2.03 -0.92 0.18
CA LEU A 43 1.00 0.07 -0.14
C LEU A 43 1.44 1.06 -1.22
N ASP A 44 2.68 0.95 -1.73
CA ASP A 44 3.15 1.81 -2.81
C ASP A 44 2.50 1.37 -4.14
N ALA A 45 1.59 2.22 -4.65
CA ALA A 45 0.86 2.02 -5.90
C ALA A 45 1.77 1.66 -7.08
N GLN A 46 2.96 2.22 -7.11
CA GLN A 46 3.92 2.04 -8.18
C GLN A 46 4.57 0.65 -8.13
N LYS A 47 4.70 0.07 -6.94
CA LYS A 47 5.30 -1.25 -6.74
C LYS A 47 4.28 -2.38 -6.94
N VAL A 48 3.04 -2.19 -6.48
CA VAL A 48 1.92 -3.12 -6.76
C VAL A 48 1.64 -3.18 -8.26
N MET A 49 1.78 -2.06 -8.98
CA MET A 49 1.60 -2.03 -10.44
C MET A 49 2.83 -2.47 -11.26
N SER A 50 4.05 -2.45 -10.71
CA SER A 50 5.26 -2.73 -11.50
C SER A 50 5.93 -4.06 -11.19
N ASP A 51 6.00 -4.49 -9.93
CA ASP A 51 6.80 -5.68 -9.56
C ASP A 51 5.98 -6.99 -9.53
N ASP A 52 4.76 -6.98 -8.98
CA ASP A 52 3.91 -8.18 -8.96
C ASP A 52 3.26 -8.49 -10.32
N MET A 53 3.10 -7.47 -11.18
CA MET A 53 2.53 -7.68 -12.50
C MET A 53 3.51 -8.23 -13.53
N LEU A 54 4.82 -8.03 -13.36
CA LEU A 54 5.81 -8.70 -14.22
C LEU A 54 5.79 -10.22 -14.01
N VAL A 55 5.44 -10.69 -12.80
CA VAL A 55 5.31 -12.13 -12.50
C VAL A 55 4.01 -12.72 -13.05
N LEU A 56 2.91 -11.97 -13.03
CA LEU A 56 1.64 -12.41 -13.63
C LEU A 56 1.72 -12.43 -15.16
N ASN A 57 2.43 -11.48 -15.78
CA ASN A 57 2.57 -11.42 -17.23
C ASN A 57 3.40 -12.59 -17.80
N ASP A 58 4.40 -13.11 -17.04
CA ASP A 58 5.20 -14.27 -17.48
C ASP A 58 4.44 -15.60 -17.34
N SER A 59 3.46 -15.67 -16.42
CA SER A 59 2.61 -16.87 -16.26
C SER A 59 1.37 -16.87 -17.16
N LEU A 60 0.88 -15.71 -17.61
CA LEU A 60 -0.32 -15.58 -18.46
C LEU A 60 -0.01 -15.74 -19.96
N VAL A 61 1.25 -15.56 -20.38
CA VAL A 61 1.67 -15.70 -21.78
C VAL A 61 1.61 -17.13 -22.33
N GLN A 62 1.39 -18.13 -21.46
CA GLN A 62 1.32 -19.54 -21.90
C GLN A 62 -0.08 -20.13 -22.14
N VAL A 63 -1.14 -19.36 -21.93
CA VAL A 63 -2.48 -19.79 -22.31
C VAL A 63 -2.95 -18.95 -23.49
N GLY A 64 -2.99 -19.53 -24.68
CA GLY A 64 -3.50 -18.90 -25.91
C GLY A 64 -4.98 -18.49 -25.77
N GLY A 65 -5.24 -17.58 -24.86
CA GLY A 65 -6.53 -16.96 -24.58
C GLY A 65 -6.66 -15.62 -25.31
N ASN A 66 -7.87 -15.29 -25.71
CA ASN A 66 -8.26 -14.05 -26.33
C ASN A 66 -7.73 -12.84 -25.51
N VAL A 67 -7.17 -11.83 -26.15
CA VAL A 67 -6.59 -10.63 -25.52
C VAL A 67 -7.56 -9.99 -24.52
N GLN A 68 -8.86 -10.08 -24.76
CA GLN A 68 -9.91 -9.56 -23.86
C GLN A 68 -9.89 -10.25 -22.49
N ASN A 69 -9.67 -11.57 -22.44
CA ASN A 69 -9.59 -12.30 -21.17
C ASN A 69 -8.37 -11.90 -20.36
N THR A 70 -7.25 -11.53 -21.01
CA THR A 70 -6.04 -11.08 -20.31
C THR A 70 -6.22 -9.69 -19.65
N ILE A 71 -6.97 -8.80 -20.29
CA ILE A 71 -7.28 -7.47 -19.73
C ILE A 71 -8.23 -7.61 -18.52
N ASP A 72 -9.29 -8.41 -18.66
CA ASP A 72 -10.24 -8.65 -17.56
C ASP A 72 -9.55 -9.33 -16.37
N ASP A 73 -8.66 -10.31 -16.62
CA ASP A 73 -7.85 -10.97 -15.60
C ASP A 73 -6.90 -9.99 -14.89
N TYR A 74 -6.32 -9.05 -15.63
CA TYR A 74 -5.48 -7.98 -15.07
C TYR A 74 -6.27 -7.14 -14.06
N PHE A 75 -7.41 -6.56 -14.47
CA PHE A 75 -8.21 -5.71 -13.59
C PHE A 75 -8.74 -6.47 -12.37
N ALA A 76 -9.11 -7.75 -12.55
CA ALA A 76 -9.51 -8.62 -11.46
C ALA A 76 -8.37 -8.86 -10.46
N ALA A 77 -7.15 -9.13 -10.94
CA ALA A 77 -5.96 -9.35 -10.11
C ALA A 77 -5.59 -8.09 -9.31
N VAL A 78 -5.60 -6.90 -9.95
CA VAL A 78 -5.32 -5.63 -9.27
C VAL A 78 -6.35 -5.31 -8.20
N ARG A 79 -7.64 -5.55 -8.47
CA ARG A 79 -8.71 -5.38 -7.46
C ARG A 79 -8.54 -6.33 -6.28
N LEU A 80 -8.17 -7.59 -6.55
CA LEU A 80 -7.92 -8.58 -5.51
C LEU A 80 -6.75 -8.17 -4.63
N SER A 81 -5.60 -7.82 -5.22
CA SER A 81 -4.42 -7.36 -4.50
C SER A 81 -4.72 -6.14 -3.62
N ARG A 82 -5.44 -5.15 -4.17
CA ARG A 82 -5.90 -3.99 -3.40
C ARG A 82 -6.79 -4.37 -2.22
N GLN A 83 -7.71 -5.31 -2.42
CA GLN A 83 -8.58 -5.81 -1.36
C GLN A 83 -7.79 -6.53 -0.28
N GLU A 84 -6.87 -7.42 -0.63
CA GLU A 84 -6.01 -8.15 0.30
C GLU A 84 -5.14 -7.20 1.14
N ALA A 85 -4.53 -6.20 0.51
CA ALA A 85 -3.76 -5.18 1.21
C ALA A 85 -4.61 -4.38 2.20
N ARG A 86 -5.83 -4.00 1.80
CA ARG A 86 -6.79 -3.29 2.66
C ARG A 86 -7.24 -4.15 3.84
N ASP A 87 -7.60 -5.41 3.59
CA ASP A 87 -8.05 -6.34 4.63
C ASP A 87 -6.93 -6.61 5.65
N SER A 88 -5.68 -6.70 5.17
CA SER A 88 -4.50 -6.83 6.04
C SER A 88 -4.30 -5.59 6.91
N ALA A 89 -4.41 -4.39 6.33
CA ALA A 89 -4.29 -3.13 7.08
C ALA A 89 -5.40 -2.98 8.13
N VAL A 90 -6.65 -3.31 7.78
CA VAL A 90 -7.79 -3.31 8.70
C VAL A 90 -7.56 -4.27 9.86
N THR A 91 -7.06 -5.48 9.58
CA THR A 91 -6.77 -6.48 10.61
C THR A 91 -5.70 -5.99 11.59
N LEU A 92 -4.59 -5.43 11.07
CA LEU A 92 -3.52 -4.86 11.90
C LEU A 92 -4.02 -3.70 12.78
N LEU A 93 -4.86 -2.82 12.24
CA LEU A 93 -5.43 -1.71 13.00
C LEU A 93 -6.39 -2.20 14.09
N GLN A 94 -7.20 -3.23 13.81
CA GLN A 94 -8.08 -3.86 14.80
C GLN A 94 -7.29 -4.52 15.91
N GLU A 95 -6.19 -5.22 15.60
CA GLU A 95 -5.28 -5.79 16.59
C GLU A 95 -4.63 -4.69 17.43
N ALA A 96 -4.15 -3.61 16.82
CA ALA A 96 -3.60 -2.47 17.54
C ALA A 96 -4.62 -1.82 18.49
N MET A 97 -5.89 -1.74 18.09
CA MET A 97 -6.97 -1.25 18.95
C MET A 97 -7.30 -2.21 20.11
N ALA A 98 -7.16 -3.52 19.89
CA ALA A 98 -7.44 -4.53 20.93
C ALA A 98 -6.40 -4.52 22.06
N TYR A 99 -5.14 -4.19 21.76
CA TYR A 99 -4.01 -4.22 22.69
C TYR A 99 -3.46 -2.82 23.03
N GLY A 100 -3.91 -1.78 22.34
CA GLY A 100 -3.45 -0.40 22.51
C GLY A 100 -4.08 0.30 23.72
N ASP A 101 -3.47 1.40 24.12
CA ASP A 101 -4.05 2.35 25.07
C ASP A 101 -5.00 3.33 24.36
N GLY A 102 -5.69 4.19 25.12
CA GLY A 102 -6.70 5.10 24.59
C GLY A 102 -6.20 6.08 23.51
N SER A 103 -4.91 6.45 23.51
CA SER A 103 -4.33 7.33 22.49
C SER A 103 -4.04 6.59 21.19
N GLN A 104 -3.54 5.37 21.27
CA GLN A 104 -3.30 4.50 20.12
C GLN A 104 -4.61 4.08 19.47
N ASN A 105 -5.64 3.78 20.26
CA ASN A 105 -6.96 3.45 19.77
C ASN A 105 -7.59 4.58 18.94
N SER A 106 -7.41 5.82 19.37
CA SER A 106 -7.91 6.99 18.63
C SER A 106 -7.18 7.15 17.29
N SER A 107 -5.87 6.95 17.25
CA SER A 107 -5.08 7.01 16.02
C SER A 107 -5.48 5.89 15.04
N SER A 108 -5.61 4.66 15.52
CA SER A 108 -6.03 3.53 14.70
C SER A 108 -7.45 3.69 14.15
N ALA A 109 -8.36 4.29 14.93
CA ALA A 109 -9.72 4.57 14.47
C ALA A 109 -9.74 5.61 13.33
N LEU A 110 -8.91 6.67 13.40
CA LEU A 110 -8.77 7.64 12.33
C LEU A 110 -8.19 7.03 11.05
N GLN A 111 -7.20 6.15 11.18
CA GLN A 111 -6.63 5.44 10.04
C GLN A 111 -7.67 4.50 9.39
N LEU A 112 -8.49 3.83 10.19
CA LEU A 112 -9.57 2.99 9.69
C LEU A 112 -10.60 3.80 8.91
N GLU A 113 -10.98 4.98 9.43
CA GLU A 113 -11.86 5.91 8.74
C GLU A 113 -11.25 6.37 7.41
N GLN A 114 -9.95 6.67 7.38
CA GLN A 114 -9.26 7.05 6.16
C GLN A 114 -9.27 5.93 5.11
N ILE A 115 -9.03 4.67 5.50
CA ILE A 115 -9.12 3.52 4.60
C ILE A 115 -10.51 3.42 3.97
N VAL A 116 -11.58 3.62 4.75
CA VAL A 116 -12.95 3.59 4.26
C VAL A 116 -13.23 4.73 3.28
N GLN A 117 -12.79 5.96 3.60
CA GLN A 117 -12.97 7.13 2.72
C GLN A 117 -12.21 6.95 1.40
N THR A 118 -10.98 6.47 1.46
CA THR A 118 -10.18 6.13 0.26
C THR A 118 -10.91 5.11 -0.61
N ALA A 119 -11.42 4.03 -0.01
CA ALA A 119 -12.15 2.99 -0.73
C ALA A 119 -13.41 3.51 -1.43
N LEU A 120 -14.16 4.40 -0.77
CA LEU A 120 -15.35 5.03 -1.36
C LEU A 120 -14.98 5.95 -2.52
N CYS A 121 -13.93 6.76 -2.36
CA CYS A 121 -13.45 7.67 -3.40
C CYS A 121 -12.98 6.88 -4.64
N GLU A 122 -12.17 5.83 -4.46
CA GLU A 122 -11.73 4.94 -5.54
C GLU A 122 -12.92 4.33 -6.29
N ALA A 123 -13.90 3.77 -5.57
CA ALA A 123 -15.09 3.17 -6.16
C ALA A 123 -15.98 4.19 -6.93
N GLN A 124 -16.06 5.42 -6.46
CA GLN A 124 -16.79 6.49 -7.15
C GLN A 124 -16.08 6.88 -8.45
N ILE A 125 -14.75 7.05 -8.42
CA ILE A 125 -13.94 7.36 -9.60
C ILE A 125 -14.09 6.25 -10.64
N GLU A 126 -13.91 4.98 -10.26
CA GLU A 126 -14.08 3.83 -11.14
C GLU A 126 -15.46 3.81 -11.80
N SER A 127 -16.52 4.01 -11.00
CA SER A 127 -17.89 4.03 -11.50
C SER A 127 -18.14 5.15 -12.49
N LEU A 128 -17.57 6.34 -12.25
CA LEU A 128 -17.71 7.48 -13.14
C LEU A 128 -16.93 7.31 -14.44
N VAL A 129 -15.71 6.75 -14.37
CA VAL A 129 -14.92 6.45 -15.56
C VAL A 129 -15.63 5.43 -16.44
N ILE A 130 -16.14 4.33 -15.86
CA ILE A 130 -16.92 3.32 -16.59
C ILE A 130 -18.18 3.96 -17.20
N ALA A 131 -18.85 4.87 -16.50
CA ALA A 131 -20.02 5.58 -17.01
C ALA A 131 -19.71 6.47 -18.21
N GLN A 132 -18.45 6.87 -18.45
CA GLN A 132 -18.00 7.56 -19.67
C GLN A 132 -17.84 6.63 -20.86
N GLY A 133 -17.96 5.33 -20.68
CA GLY A 133 -17.91 4.34 -21.77
C GLY A 133 -16.59 3.57 -21.87
N TYR A 134 -15.69 3.72 -20.90
CA TYR A 134 -14.49 2.86 -20.83
C TYR A 134 -14.89 1.45 -20.40
N ALA A 135 -14.26 0.43 -20.99
CA ALA A 135 -14.62 -0.97 -20.78
C ALA A 135 -14.36 -1.42 -19.33
N ASP A 136 -13.24 -1.02 -18.77
CA ASP A 136 -12.89 -1.27 -17.36
C ASP A 136 -11.89 -0.24 -16.86
N CYS A 137 -11.84 -0.05 -15.53
CA CYS A 137 -10.86 0.80 -14.90
C CYS A 137 -10.67 0.43 -13.42
N VAL A 138 -9.47 0.68 -12.91
CA VAL A 138 -9.14 0.55 -11.49
C VAL A 138 -8.44 1.82 -11.02
N ALA A 139 -8.91 2.39 -9.92
CA ALA A 139 -8.30 3.52 -9.26
C ALA A 139 -7.55 3.04 -8.00
N TYR A 140 -6.36 3.56 -7.79
CA TYR A 140 -5.55 3.32 -6.61
C TYR A 140 -5.04 4.64 -6.04
N MET A 141 -5.46 4.95 -4.82
CA MET A 141 -5.08 6.18 -4.11
C MET A 141 -3.94 5.88 -3.14
N SER A 142 -2.89 6.69 -3.18
CA SER A 142 -1.73 6.69 -2.27
C SER A 142 -1.59 8.04 -1.57
N GLU A 143 -0.60 8.17 -0.69
CA GLU A 143 -0.29 9.45 -0.04
C GLU A 143 0.19 10.52 -1.04
N ASP A 144 0.85 10.12 -2.12
CA ASP A 144 1.43 11.01 -3.12
C ASP A 144 0.46 11.37 -4.25
N GLY A 145 -0.68 10.68 -4.36
CA GLY A 145 -1.65 10.92 -5.42
C GLY A 145 -2.50 9.71 -5.77
N ILE A 146 -3.03 9.70 -6.98
CA ILE A 146 -3.87 8.61 -7.48
C ILE A 146 -3.36 8.09 -8.82
N SER A 147 -3.35 6.77 -8.96
CA SER A 147 -3.14 6.08 -10.24
C SER A 147 -4.45 5.47 -10.73
N VAL A 148 -4.83 5.77 -11.97
CA VAL A 148 -6.05 5.25 -12.61
C VAL A 148 -5.63 4.43 -13.83
N ALA A 149 -5.73 3.10 -13.71
CA ALA A 149 -5.52 2.19 -14.82
C ALA A 149 -6.84 2.01 -15.59
N VAL A 150 -6.79 2.20 -16.90
CA VAL A 150 -7.98 2.20 -17.77
C VAL A 150 -7.76 1.25 -18.94
N ALA A 151 -8.75 0.42 -19.22
CA ALA A 151 -8.72 -0.44 -20.40
C ALA A 151 -8.66 0.42 -21.68
N SER A 152 -7.68 0.12 -22.54
CA SER A 152 -7.47 0.87 -23.79
C SER A 152 -8.71 0.82 -24.67
N PRO A 153 -9.27 1.98 -25.07
CA PRO A 153 -10.31 2.02 -26.09
C PRO A 153 -9.74 1.71 -27.48
N GLU A 154 -10.60 1.43 -28.45
CA GLU A 154 -10.17 1.29 -29.84
C GLU A 154 -9.46 2.57 -30.32
N GLY A 155 -8.16 2.46 -30.56
CA GLY A 155 -7.30 3.58 -30.99
C GLY A 155 -6.47 4.22 -29.89
N GLY A 156 -6.48 3.69 -28.68
CA GLY A 156 -5.68 4.14 -27.54
C GLY A 156 -6.28 5.35 -26.82
N LEU A 157 -5.79 5.62 -25.60
CA LEU A 157 -6.13 6.81 -24.83
C LEU A 157 -5.53 8.07 -25.50
N GLN A 158 -6.38 9.06 -25.74
CA GLN A 158 -5.97 10.35 -26.27
C GLN A 158 -5.87 11.39 -25.14
N ASP A 159 -5.19 12.51 -25.38
CA ASP A 159 -5.05 13.60 -24.40
C ASP A 159 -6.40 14.07 -23.82
N LYS A 160 -7.45 14.05 -24.64
CA LYS A 160 -8.82 14.40 -24.21
C LYS A 160 -9.38 13.40 -23.18
N ASP A 161 -9.04 12.10 -23.33
CA ASP A 161 -9.51 11.03 -22.47
C ASP A 161 -8.79 11.13 -21.11
N VAL A 162 -7.49 11.38 -21.14
CA VAL A 162 -6.69 11.64 -19.94
C VAL A 162 -7.22 12.88 -19.20
N ALA A 163 -7.52 13.97 -19.91
CA ALA A 163 -8.08 15.18 -19.32
C ALA A 163 -9.47 14.93 -18.68
N LEU A 164 -10.32 14.13 -19.33
CA LEU A 164 -11.64 13.75 -18.81
C LEU A 164 -11.52 12.93 -17.53
N ILE A 165 -10.62 11.93 -17.53
CA ILE A 165 -10.37 11.08 -16.35
C ILE A 165 -9.82 11.94 -15.19
N ALA A 166 -8.87 12.83 -15.49
CA ALA A 166 -8.32 13.74 -14.47
C ALA A 166 -9.40 14.68 -13.90
N ASP A 167 -10.33 15.18 -14.72
CA ASP A 167 -11.45 16.01 -14.26
C ASP A 167 -12.40 15.23 -13.33
N ILE A 168 -12.69 13.97 -13.65
CA ILE A 168 -13.45 13.08 -12.78
C ILE A 168 -12.74 12.92 -11.43
N VAL A 169 -11.44 12.62 -11.44
CA VAL A 169 -10.66 12.47 -10.20
C VAL A 169 -10.69 13.73 -9.35
N MET A 170 -10.43 14.89 -9.96
CA MET A 170 -10.46 16.19 -9.25
C MET A 170 -11.85 16.55 -8.72
N SER A 171 -12.92 16.05 -9.34
CA SER A 171 -14.29 16.26 -8.85
C SER A 171 -14.65 15.41 -7.63
N GLN A 172 -13.95 14.28 -7.43
CA GLN A 172 -14.21 13.33 -6.34
C GLN A 172 -13.16 13.40 -5.23
N SER A 173 -12.05 14.12 -5.45
CA SER A 173 -10.95 14.24 -4.51
C SER A 173 -10.41 15.68 -4.49
N ASP A 174 -9.64 16.01 -3.45
CA ASP A 174 -8.93 17.29 -3.35
C ASP A 174 -7.56 17.28 -4.06
N LEU A 175 -7.29 16.25 -4.89
CA LEU A 175 -6.03 16.08 -5.61
C LEU A 175 -5.88 17.10 -6.75
N LYS A 176 -4.64 17.46 -7.04
CA LYS A 176 -4.29 18.32 -8.18
C LYS A 176 -3.94 17.46 -9.38
N MET A 177 -4.03 18.03 -10.56
CA MET A 177 -3.72 17.36 -11.82
C MET A 177 -2.29 16.73 -11.86
N MET A 178 -1.34 17.33 -11.13
CA MET A 178 0.04 16.81 -11.04
C MET A 178 0.17 15.53 -10.21
N ASP A 179 -0.82 15.25 -9.37
CA ASP A 179 -0.85 14.11 -8.46
C ASP A 179 -1.70 12.96 -9.05
N ILE A 180 -2.13 13.11 -10.32
CA ILE A 180 -2.98 12.15 -11.02
C ILE A 180 -2.18 11.45 -12.14
N HIS A 181 -2.10 10.14 -12.07
CA HIS A 181 -1.43 9.29 -13.05
C HIS A 181 -2.45 8.42 -13.77
N VAL A 182 -2.61 8.59 -15.08
CA VAL A 182 -3.47 7.74 -15.91
C VAL A 182 -2.60 6.74 -16.66
N VAL A 183 -2.90 5.45 -16.49
CA VAL A 183 -2.18 4.34 -17.09
C VAL A 183 -3.10 3.61 -18.05
N GLU A 184 -2.66 3.45 -19.28
CA GLU A 184 -3.36 2.68 -20.29
C GLU A 184 -2.99 1.21 -20.22
N VAL A 185 -3.99 0.31 -20.25
CA VAL A 185 -3.84 -1.15 -20.21
C VAL A 185 -4.34 -1.74 -21.53
N PHE A 186 -3.47 -2.50 -22.23
CA PHE A 186 -3.72 -3.09 -23.56
C PHE A 186 -4.06 -4.57 -23.50
#